data_7bd9263fa1fd479a246e9a11e970a398
#
_entry.id   7bd9263fa1fd479a246e9a11e970a398
#
_cell.length_a   1.000
_cell.length_b   1.000
_cell.length_c   1.000
_cell.angle_alpha   90.00
_cell.angle_beta   90.00
_cell.angle_gamma   90.00
#
_symmetry.space_group_name_H-M   'P 1'
#
loop_
_entity.id
_entity.type
_entity.pdbx_description
1 polymer ?
#
loop_
_entity_poly.entity_id
_entity_poly.type
_entity_poly.pdbx_seq_one_letter_code
_entity_poly.pdbx_strand_id
1 'polypeptide(L)'
;MRKINSPKIIVVTLLTVGFSFFPDQSWAQALTLDLNNEILGSGSGRILQMLALLTILSLAPAILMMVTSFTRIIVVLSFIRTAMGIQQAPPNTVLISLALFLTAFIMTPTMEKVYQDAIRPLVDEEISEIEAWDRGTGPIRDFMLQHVREKDLRLFLDLAETGEVAEPSATPLRALIPAFMISELRRAFEIGFLIFLPFLIIDMVVASVLMSMGMMMLPPIMLSLPFKLIFFVMVDGWYLIAGSLVRSFG
;
A
#
# COMPACT_ATOMS: atom_id res chain seq x y z
N MET A 1 33.26 -15.92 54.55
CA MET A 1 33.59 -15.50 53.17
C MET A 1 32.73 -16.31 52.18
N ARG A 2 31.62 -15.74 51.71
CA ARG A 2 30.72 -16.38 50.75
C ARG A 2 30.90 -15.71 49.43
N LYS A 3 31.49 -16.38 48.43
CA LYS A 3 31.57 -15.92 47.04
C LYS A 3 30.20 -15.98 46.40
N ILE A 4 29.62 -14.81 46.14
CA ILE A 4 28.43 -14.68 45.32
C ILE A 4 28.93 -14.45 43.89
N ASN A 5 28.99 -15.55 43.14
CA ASN A 5 29.27 -15.51 41.70
C ASN A 5 28.08 -16.11 40.99
N SER A 6 27.10 -15.30 40.63
CA SER A 6 26.03 -15.73 39.75
C SER A 6 25.99 -14.81 38.53
N PRO A 7 26.13 -15.34 37.31
CA PRO A 7 26.16 -14.55 36.07
C PRO A 7 24.87 -13.74 35.85
N LYS A 8 23.79 -14.11 36.52
CA LYS A 8 22.50 -13.38 36.46
C LYS A 8 22.55 -11.99 37.09
N ILE A 9 23.41 -11.76 38.09
CA ILE A 9 23.55 -10.45 38.75
C ILE A 9 24.33 -9.50 37.87
N ILE A 10 25.32 -9.99 37.12
CA ILE A 10 26.15 -9.18 36.19
C ILE A 10 25.30 -8.72 35.01
N VAL A 11 24.40 -9.55 34.48
CA VAL A 11 23.51 -9.19 33.38
C VAL A 11 22.47 -8.16 33.80
N VAL A 12 21.91 -8.26 34.99
CA VAL A 12 20.94 -7.28 35.53
C VAL A 12 21.63 -5.94 35.81
N THR A 13 22.84 -5.95 36.34
CA THR A 13 23.61 -4.72 36.62
C THR A 13 24.07 -4.04 35.32
N LEU A 14 24.42 -4.78 34.29
CA LEU A 14 24.75 -4.23 32.95
C LEU A 14 23.51 -3.63 32.25
N LEU A 15 22.33 -4.23 32.42
CA LEU A 15 21.07 -3.70 31.88
C LEU A 15 20.63 -2.41 32.61
N THR A 16 20.83 -2.30 33.91
CA THR A 16 20.48 -1.10 34.68
C THR A 16 21.45 0.04 34.45
N VAL A 17 22.74 -0.23 34.25
CA VAL A 17 23.75 0.81 33.93
C VAL A 17 23.63 1.32 32.51
N GLY A 18 23.20 0.44 31.55
CA GLY A 18 22.93 0.85 30.14
C GLY A 18 21.75 1.80 30.03
N PHE A 19 20.76 1.74 30.93
CA PHE A 19 19.58 2.60 30.92
C PHE A 19 19.83 3.99 31.53
N SER A 20 20.89 4.15 32.32
CA SER A 20 21.23 5.43 32.98
C SER A 20 22.08 6.37 32.14
N PHE A 21 22.50 5.96 30.92
CA PHE A 21 23.31 6.78 30.01
C PHE A 21 22.53 7.46 28.87
N PHE A 22 21.21 7.28 28.83
CA PHE A 22 20.40 8.11 27.96
C PHE A 22 20.07 9.40 28.75
N PRO A 23 20.56 10.57 28.31
CA PRO A 23 20.12 11.81 28.92
C PRO A 23 18.62 11.91 28.72
N ASP A 24 17.90 12.23 29.80
CA ASP A 24 16.47 12.60 29.81
C ASP A 24 16.27 13.88 28.97
N GLN A 25 16.53 13.82 27.68
CA GLN A 25 15.96 14.74 26.73
C GLN A 25 14.62 14.13 26.29
N SER A 26 13.61 14.53 27.02
CA SER A 26 12.22 14.27 26.70
C SER A 26 11.94 14.69 25.25
N TRP A 27 11.88 13.71 24.36
CA TRP A 27 11.44 13.88 22.97
C TRP A 27 9.99 14.42 22.88
N ALA A 28 9.34 14.57 24.04
CA ALA A 28 8.03 15.21 24.17
C ALA A 28 8.04 16.73 23.97
N GLN A 29 9.20 17.38 23.93
CA GLN A 29 9.29 18.84 23.73
C GLN A 29 9.53 19.26 22.27
N ALA A 30 9.78 18.35 21.36
CA ALA A 30 9.99 18.68 19.95
C ALA A 30 8.69 18.88 19.14
N LEU A 31 7.53 18.77 19.78
CA LEU A 31 6.22 19.08 19.19
C LEU A 31 5.56 20.26 19.92
N THR A 32 6.34 21.25 20.32
CA THR A 32 5.79 22.59 20.51
C THR A 32 5.62 23.20 19.12
N LEU A 33 4.56 22.80 18.43
CA LEU A 33 3.93 23.62 17.42
C LEU A 33 3.72 24.97 18.10
N ASP A 34 4.40 26.00 17.60
CA ASP A 34 4.25 27.37 18.09
C ASP A 34 2.84 27.86 17.74
N LEU A 35 1.88 27.45 18.55
CA LEU A 35 0.46 27.77 18.42
C LEU A 35 0.17 29.19 18.96
N ASN A 36 1.20 30.01 19.03
CA ASN A 36 1.12 31.36 19.59
C ASN A 36 0.73 32.43 18.58
N ASN A 37 0.28 32.02 17.38
CA ASN A 37 -0.33 32.96 16.45
C ASN A 37 -1.77 33.32 16.91
N GLU A 38 -1.95 34.58 17.28
CA GLU A 38 -3.16 35.23 17.77
C GLU A 38 -4.37 35.22 16.81
N ILE A 39 -4.39 34.37 15.77
CA ILE A 39 -5.39 34.41 14.72
C ILE A 39 -6.68 33.61 15.05
N LEU A 40 -6.66 32.76 16.09
CA LEU A 40 -7.84 31.97 16.50
C LEU A 40 -8.05 32.09 18.03
N GLY A 41 -8.64 33.20 18.44
CA GLY A 41 -9.02 33.45 19.81
C GLY A 41 -10.18 32.60 20.28
N SER A 42 -9.92 31.45 20.77
CA SER A 42 -10.62 30.71 21.82
C SER A 42 -10.04 29.29 21.88
N GLY A 43 -9.94 28.71 23.07
CA GLY A 43 -9.47 27.33 23.27
C GLY A 43 -10.18 26.30 22.42
N SER A 44 -11.42 26.57 21.99
CA SER A 44 -12.22 25.74 21.10
C SER A 44 -11.65 25.65 19.68
N GLY A 45 -11.07 26.72 19.14
CA GLY A 45 -10.49 26.72 17.79
C GLY A 45 -9.24 25.85 17.70
N ARG A 46 -8.39 25.89 18.74
CA ARG A 46 -7.19 25.02 18.82
C ARG A 46 -7.56 23.53 18.91
N ILE A 47 -8.58 23.20 19.69
CA ILE A 47 -9.06 21.83 19.80
C ILE A 47 -9.58 21.33 18.44
N LEU A 48 -10.36 22.15 17.73
CA LEU A 48 -10.85 21.84 16.38
C LEU A 48 -9.72 21.64 15.38
N GLN A 49 -8.70 22.51 15.41
CA GLN A 49 -7.53 22.38 14.53
C GLN A 49 -6.73 21.12 14.82
N MET A 50 -6.48 20.78 16.09
CA MET A 50 -5.82 19.54 16.47
C MET A 50 -6.65 18.31 16.07
N LEU A 51 -7.97 18.33 16.26
CA LEU A 51 -8.84 17.24 15.82
C LEU A 51 -8.81 17.08 14.30
N ALA A 52 -8.86 18.17 13.55
CA ALA A 52 -8.76 18.16 12.09
C ALA A 52 -7.42 17.57 11.63
N LEU A 53 -6.31 18.00 12.23
CA LEU A 53 -4.98 17.50 11.91
C LEU A 53 -4.83 16.01 12.23
N LEU A 54 -5.30 15.56 13.39
CA LEU A 54 -5.32 14.14 13.75
C LEU A 54 -6.19 13.33 12.78
N THR A 55 -7.34 13.86 12.37
CA THR A 55 -8.22 13.20 11.41
C THR A 55 -7.54 13.06 10.04
N ILE A 56 -6.90 14.13 9.54
CA ILE A 56 -6.15 14.10 8.27
C ILE A 56 -4.98 13.12 8.37
N LEU A 57 -4.23 13.14 9.46
CA LEU A 57 -3.10 12.24 9.67
C LEU A 57 -3.53 10.77 9.75
N SER A 58 -4.69 10.49 10.34
CA SER A 58 -5.24 9.12 10.39
C SER A 58 -5.75 8.62 9.04
N LEU A 59 -6.19 9.51 8.15
CA LEU A 59 -6.65 9.18 6.80
C LEU A 59 -5.51 9.11 5.77
N ALA A 60 -4.36 9.74 6.05
CA ALA A 60 -3.23 9.81 5.13
C ALA A 60 -2.79 8.44 4.57
N PRO A 61 -2.64 7.37 5.38
CA PRO A 61 -2.29 6.05 4.84
C PRO A 61 -3.34 5.50 3.86
N ALA A 62 -4.63 5.71 4.14
CA ALA A 62 -5.71 5.27 3.26
C ALA A 62 -5.68 6.03 1.93
N ILE A 63 -5.47 7.35 1.97
CA ILE A 63 -5.37 8.18 0.77
C ILE A 63 -4.16 7.74 -0.07
N LEU A 64 -2.99 7.55 0.54
CA LEU A 64 -1.80 7.07 -0.16
C LEU A 64 -2.04 5.72 -0.86
N MET A 65 -2.73 4.79 -0.20
CA MET A 65 -3.09 3.51 -0.81
C MET A 65 -4.03 3.66 -2.00
N MET A 66 -4.95 4.64 -1.96
CA MET A 66 -5.93 4.85 -3.02
C MET A 66 -5.36 5.52 -4.28
N VAL A 67 -4.33 6.36 -4.17
CA VAL A 67 -3.77 7.12 -5.31
C VAL A 67 -2.48 6.53 -5.87
N THR A 68 -2.06 5.36 -5.39
CA THR A 68 -0.84 4.68 -5.81
C THR A 68 -1.11 3.32 -6.44
N SER A 69 -0.05 2.63 -6.88
CA SER A 69 -0.11 1.26 -7.40
C SER A 69 -0.48 0.19 -6.36
N PHE A 70 -0.56 0.54 -5.08
CA PHE A 70 -0.76 -0.40 -3.96
C PHE A 70 -2.01 -1.27 -4.13
N THR A 71 -3.13 -0.68 -4.52
CA THR A 71 -4.40 -1.39 -4.65
C THR A 71 -4.33 -2.56 -5.62
N ARG A 72 -3.77 -2.36 -6.82
CA ARG A 72 -3.60 -3.44 -7.80
C ARG A 72 -2.71 -4.55 -7.25
N ILE A 73 -1.57 -4.18 -6.67
CA ILE A 73 -0.56 -5.11 -6.19
C ILE A 73 -1.12 -5.99 -5.06
N ILE A 74 -1.72 -5.40 -4.04
CA ILE A 74 -2.23 -6.17 -2.88
C ILE A 74 -3.36 -7.11 -3.26
N VAL A 75 -4.24 -6.68 -4.17
CA VAL A 75 -5.33 -7.52 -4.66
C VAL A 75 -4.80 -8.70 -5.46
N VAL A 76 -3.84 -8.48 -6.38
CA VAL A 76 -3.22 -9.57 -7.15
C VAL A 76 -2.48 -10.54 -6.24
N LEU A 77 -1.68 -10.06 -5.27
CA LEU A 77 -1.00 -10.91 -4.31
C LEU A 77 -1.99 -11.75 -3.46
N SER A 78 -3.14 -11.17 -3.12
CA SER A 78 -4.21 -11.90 -2.43
C SER A 78 -4.82 -12.99 -3.31
N PHE A 79 -5.01 -12.73 -4.61
CA PHE A 79 -5.47 -13.75 -5.57
C PHE A 79 -4.51 -14.93 -5.71
N ILE A 80 -3.19 -14.68 -5.72
CA ILE A 80 -2.18 -15.74 -5.77
C ILE A 80 -2.31 -16.68 -4.58
N ARG A 81 -2.40 -16.13 -3.36
CA ARG A 81 -2.59 -16.93 -2.14
C ARG A 81 -3.83 -17.79 -2.23
N THR A 82 -4.94 -17.21 -2.72
CA THR A 82 -6.21 -17.92 -2.89
C THR A 82 -6.12 -19.01 -3.97
N ALA A 83 -5.46 -18.73 -5.10
CA ALA A 83 -5.30 -19.67 -6.20
C ALA A 83 -4.45 -20.88 -5.80
N MET A 84 -3.41 -20.69 -5.00
CA MET A 84 -2.60 -21.78 -4.45
C MET A 84 -3.37 -22.65 -3.44
N GLY A 85 -4.53 -22.21 -2.95
CA GLY A 85 -5.32 -22.95 -1.95
C GLY A 85 -4.76 -22.86 -0.51
N ILE A 86 -3.80 -21.98 -0.27
CA ILE A 86 -3.19 -21.81 1.05
C ILE A 86 -3.90 -20.66 1.78
N GLN A 87 -4.67 -20.99 2.83
CA GLN A 87 -5.49 -19.98 3.50
C GLN A 87 -4.69 -19.00 4.37
N GLN A 88 -3.55 -19.41 4.93
CA GLN A 88 -2.80 -18.63 5.94
C GLN A 88 -1.36 -18.29 5.54
N ALA A 89 -0.81 -18.86 4.46
CA ALA A 89 0.56 -18.59 4.01
C ALA A 89 0.56 -18.04 2.58
N PRO A 90 1.32 -16.97 2.31
CA PRO A 90 2.02 -16.08 3.25
C PRO A 90 1.07 -15.29 4.17
N PRO A 91 1.51 -14.91 5.40
CA PRO A 91 0.71 -14.06 6.29
C PRO A 91 0.37 -12.70 5.65
N ASN A 92 -0.74 -12.09 6.06
CA ASN A 92 -1.17 -10.78 5.52
C ASN A 92 -0.08 -9.70 5.65
N THR A 93 0.66 -9.70 6.76
CA THR A 93 1.76 -8.76 6.98
C THR A 93 2.84 -8.87 5.91
N VAL A 94 3.20 -10.09 5.48
CA VAL A 94 4.19 -10.32 4.42
C VAL A 94 3.67 -9.82 3.07
N LEU A 95 2.41 -10.11 2.72
CA LEU A 95 1.81 -9.62 1.48
C LEU A 95 1.71 -8.09 1.45
N ILE A 96 1.31 -7.48 2.56
CA ILE A 96 1.24 -6.01 2.69
C ILE A 96 2.64 -5.40 2.58
N SER A 97 3.64 -5.96 3.26
CA SER A 97 5.01 -5.46 3.17
C SER A 97 5.58 -5.56 1.76
N LEU A 98 5.34 -6.69 1.07
CA LEU A 98 5.75 -6.85 -0.33
C LEU A 98 5.02 -5.87 -1.25
N ALA A 99 3.71 -5.68 -1.05
CA ALA A 99 2.92 -4.71 -1.82
C ALA A 99 3.42 -3.28 -1.60
N LEU A 100 3.75 -2.89 -0.36
CA LEU A 100 4.31 -1.58 -0.06
C LEU A 100 5.68 -1.39 -0.71
N PHE A 101 6.55 -2.39 -0.66
CA PHE A 101 7.87 -2.33 -1.28
C PHE A 101 7.78 -2.17 -2.80
N LEU A 102 6.95 -2.98 -3.47
CA LEU A 102 6.72 -2.85 -4.91
C LEU A 102 6.06 -1.52 -5.27
N THR A 103 5.14 -1.04 -4.44
CA THR A 103 4.51 0.28 -4.62
C THR A 103 5.55 1.39 -4.53
N ALA A 104 6.41 1.38 -3.51
CA ALA A 104 7.48 2.37 -3.37
C ALA A 104 8.40 2.36 -4.59
N PHE A 105 8.76 1.17 -5.08
CA PHE A 105 9.59 1.02 -6.28
C PHE A 105 8.94 1.62 -7.53
N ILE A 106 7.66 1.31 -7.78
CA ILE A 106 6.90 1.82 -8.94
C ILE A 106 6.67 3.33 -8.83
N MET A 107 6.38 3.82 -7.64
CA MET A 107 6.07 5.23 -7.41
C MET A 107 7.31 6.13 -7.29
N THR A 108 8.53 5.56 -7.24
CA THR A 108 9.79 6.33 -7.12
C THR A 108 9.84 7.51 -8.09
N PRO A 109 9.65 7.36 -9.43
CA PRO A 109 9.75 8.47 -10.36
C PRO A 109 8.68 9.55 -10.12
N THR A 110 7.49 9.16 -9.69
CA THR A 110 6.41 10.10 -9.34
C THR A 110 6.75 10.87 -8.07
N MET A 111 7.26 10.17 -7.05
CA MET A 111 7.64 10.80 -5.78
C MET A 111 8.85 11.71 -5.91
N GLU A 112 9.80 11.37 -6.78
CA GLU A 112 10.92 12.26 -7.10
C GLU A 112 10.45 13.59 -7.70
N LYS A 113 9.48 13.55 -8.62
CA LYS A 113 8.87 14.78 -9.16
C LYS A 113 8.17 15.58 -8.07
N VAL A 114 7.34 14.93 -7.22
CA VAL A 114 6.69 15.60 -6.09
C VAL A 114 7.72 16.27 -5.17
N TYR A 115 8.83 15.59 -4.89
CA TYR A 115 9.90 16.13 -4.07
C TYR A 115 10.56 17.36 -4.71
N GLN A 116 10.91 17.27 -6.00
CA GLN A 116 11.61 18.34 -6.71
C GLN A 116 10.72 19.55 -6.98
N ASP A 117 9.46 19.33 -7.37
CA ASP A 117 8.56 20.39 -7.83
C ASP A 117 7.80 21.07 -6.69
N ALA A 118 7.62 20.38 -5.55
CA ALA A 118 6.80 20.87 -4.45
C ALA A 118 7.53 20.89 -3.10
N ILE A 119 8.07 19.75 -2.64
CA ILE A 119 8.59 19.65 -1.28
C ILE A 119 9.87 20.47 -1.10
N ARG A 120 10.82 20.33 -2.02
CA ARG A 120 12.08 21.06 -1.95
C ARG A 120 11.90 22.58 -2.03
N PRO A 121 11.16 23.14 -3.03
CA PRO A 121 10.93 24.58 -3.08
C PRO A 121 10.14 25.12 -1.87
N LEU A 122 9.26 24.31 -1.27
CA LEU A 122 8.56 24.68 -0.03
C LEU A 122 9.52 24.76 1.16
N VAL A 123 10.42 23.79 1.30
CA VAL A 123 11.43 23.78 2.37
C VAL A 123 12.46 24.91 2.21
N ASP A 124 12.79 25.24 0.95
CA ASP A 124 13.68 26.35 0.61
C ASP A 124 12.95 27.73 0.67
N GLU A 125 11.68 27.76 1.12
CA GLU A 125 10.82 28.96 1.25
C GLU A 125 10.62 29.72 -0.08
N GLU A 126 10.79 29.05 -1.22
CA GLU A 126 10.63 29.65 -2.55
C GLU A 126 9.18 29.76 -2.99
N ILE A 127 8.30 28.87 -2.48
CA ILE A 127 6.89 28.80 -2.83
C ILE A 127 6.01 28.74 -1.58
N SER A 128 4.75 29.15 -1.72
CA SER A 128 3.75 29.05 -0.65
C SER A 128 3.22 27.62 -0.49
N GLU A 129 2.63 27.32 0.68
CA GLU A 129 1.99 26.03 0.97
C GLU A 129 0.90 25.67 -0.06
N ILE A 130 0.13 26.65 -0.51
CA ILE A 130 -0.93 26.48 -1.51
C ILE A 130 -0.32 26.07 -2.86
N GLU A 131 0.73 26.74 -3.27
CA GLU A 131 1.44 26.46 -4.51
C GLU A 131 2.16 25.11 -4.45
N ALA A 132 2.75 24.75 -3.31
CA ALA A 132 3.34 23.43 -3.09
C ALA A 132 2.29 22.32 -3.20
N TRP A 133 1.08 22.54 -2.69
CA TRP A 133 -0.03 21.59 -2.86
C TRP A 133 -0.40 21.41 -4.35
N ASP A 134 -0.55 22.49 -5.10
CA ASP A 134 -0.92 22.43 -6.50
C ASP A 134 0.17 21.75 -7.34
N ARG A 135 1.44 22.09 -7.11
CA ARG A 135 2.58 21.46 -7.80
C ARG A 135 2.75 20.00 -7.40
N GLY A 136 2.58 19.66 -6.13
CA GLY A 136 2.74 18.29 -5.61
C GLY A 136 1.65 17.33 -6.05
N THR A 137 0.42 17.83 -6.25
CA THR A 137 -0.68 17.00 -6.75
C THR A 137 -0.58 16.70 -8.25
N GLY A 138 0.14 17.51 -9.02
CA GLY A 138 0.34 17.34 -10.47
C GLY A 138 0.88 15.95 -10.84
N PRO A 139 2.08 15.57 -10.41
CA PRO A 139 2.68 14.28 -10.73
C PRO A 139 1.83 13.07 -10.31
N ILE A 140 1.09 13.18 -9.19
CA ILE A 140 0.18 12.13 -8.72
C ILE A 140 -1.04 12.03 -9.64
N ARG A 141 -1.59 13.18 -10.06
CA ARG A 141 -2.68 13.23 -11.05
C ARG A 141 -2.26 12.61 -12.37
N ASP A 142 -1.08 12.94 -12.87
CA ASP A 142 -0.55 12.40 -14.13
C ASP A 142 -0.40 10.88 -14.05
N PHE A 143 0.11 10.36 -12.93
CA PHE A 143 0.19 8.91 -12.70
C PHE A 143 -1.20 8.25 -12.74
N MET A 144 -2.19 8.82 -12.08
CA MET A 144 -3.56 8.28 -12.11
C MET A 144 -4.18 8.36 -13.50
N LEU A 145 -3.97 9.47 -14.23
CA LEU A 145 -4.49 9.65 -15.60
C LEU A 145 -3.90 8.65 -16.59
N GLN A 146 -2.63 8.29 -16.46
CA GLN A 146 -1.98 7.27 -17.30
C GLN A 146 -2.59 5.87 -17.10
N HIS A 147 -3.15 5.59 -15.93
CA HIS A 147 -3.62 4.26 -15.57
C HIS A 147 -5.14 4.13 -15.47
N VAL A 148 -5.86 5.25 -15.36
CA VAL A 148 -7.33 5.24 -15.35
C VAL A 148 -7.88 4.89 -16.74
N ARG A 149 -8.96 4.10 -16.77
CA ARG A 149 -9.67 3.82 -18.04
C ARG A 149 -10.64 4.97 -18.34
N GLU A 150 -10.65 5.38 -19.58
CA GLU A 150 -11.49 6.48 -20.06
C GLU A 150 -12.98 6.28 -19.70
N LYS A 151 -13.47 5.04 -19.82
CA LYS A 151 -14.85 4.71 -19.45
C LYS A 151 -15.16 5.00 -17.97
N ASP A 152 -14.24 4.68 -17.07
CA ASP A 152 -14.44 4.88 -15.64
C ASP A 152 -14.30 6.37 -15.29
N LEU A 153 -13.38 7.06 -15.93
CA LEU A 153 -13.21 8.50 -15.75
C LEU A 153 -14.46 9.26 -16.22
N ARG A 154 -15.01 8.95 -17.40
CA ARG A 154 -16.24 9.56 -17.90
C ARG A 154 -17.42 9.36 -16.94
N LEU A 155 -17.59 8.16 -16.40
CA LEU A 155 -18.65 7.87 -15.43
C LEU A 155 -18.60 8.82 -14.24
N PHE A 156 -17.41 9.04 -13.66
CA PHE A 156 -17.29 9.91 -12.48
C PHE A 156 -17.30 11.39 -12.81
N LEU A 157 -16.92 11.80 -14.02
CA LEU A 157 -17.08 13.18 -14.48
C LEU A 157 -18.57 13.51 -14.67
N ASP A 158 -19.34 12.59 -15.25
CA ASP A 158 -20.78 12.73 -15.41
C ASP A 158 -21.50 12.81 -14.06
N LEU A 159 -21.15 11.90 -13.13
CA LEU A 159 -21.72 11.89 -11.78
C LEU A 159 -21.34 13.14 -10.95
N ALA A 160 -20.19 13.74 -11.24
CA ALA A 160 -19.74 14.96 -10.59
C ALA A 160 -20.27 16.24 -11.23
N GLU A 161 -21.10 16.12 -12.28
CA GLU A 161 -21.66 17.23 -13.07
C GLU A 161 -20.58 18.21 -13.55
N THR A 162 -19.37 17.72 -13.83
CA THR A 162 -18.21 18.57 -14.13
C THR A 162 -18.15 18.98 -15.61
N GLY A 163 -18.97 18.34 -16.46
CA GLY A 163 -18.91 18.55 -17.93
C GLY A 163 -17.67 17.96 -18.57
N GLU A 164 -17.50 18.23 -19.87
CA GLU A 164 -16.26 17.82 -20.57
C GLU A 164 -15.08 18.65 -20.06
N VAL A 165 -14.05 17.95 -19.57
CA VAL A 165 -12.80 18.58 -19.14
C VAL A 165 -11.92 18.79 -20.35
N ALA A 166 -11.65 20.06 -20.69
CA ALA A 166 -10.91 20.42 -21.90
C ALA A 166 -9.44 19.93 -21.88
N GLU A 167 -8.83 19.85 -20.70
CA GLU A 167 -7.46 19.40 -20.50
C GLU A 167 -7.38 18.33 -19.42
N PRO A 168 -6.59 17.26 -19.60
CA PRO A 168 -6.39 16.22 -18.57
C PRO A 168 -5.89 16.79 -17.24
N SER A 169 -5.03 17.80 -17.27
CA SER A 169 -4.49 18.50 -16.10
C SER A 169 -5.57 19.17 -15.24
N ALA A 170 -6.71 19.55 -15.84
CA ALA A 170 -7.84 20.16 -15.14
C ALA A 170 -8.81 19.14 -14.53
N THR A 171 -8.55 17.82 -14.67
CA THR A 171 -9.42 16.79 -14.12
C THR A 171 -9.50 16.88 -12.59
N PRO A 172 -10.70 17.06 -12.02
CA PRO A 172 -10.86 17.19 -10.58
C PRO A 172 -10.55 15.88 -9.88
N LEU A 173 -9.73 15.93 -8.81
CA LEU A 173 -9.32 14.75 -8.03
C LEU A 173 -10.51 13.98 -7.45
N ARG A 174 -11.62 14.68 -7.13
CA ARG A 174 -12.87 14.06 -6.64
C ARG A 174 -13.49 13.06 -7.62
N ALA A 175 -13.28 13.24 -8.93
CA ALA A 175 -13.73 12.33 -9.96
C ALA A 175 -12.63 11.33 -10.35
N LEU A 176 -11.37 11.79 -10.39
CA LEU A 176 -10.23 10.97 -10.81
C LEU A 176 -9.90 9.86 -9.82
N ILE A 177 -9.88 10.13 -8.50
CA ILE A 177 -9.52 9.12 -7.50
C ILE A 177 -10.46 7.91 -7.53
N PRO A 178 -11.80 8.05 -7.46
CA PRO A 178 -12.68 6.89 -7.53
C PRO A 178 -12.64 6.19 -8.90
N ALA A 179 -12.49 6.94 -9.99
CA ALA A 179 -12.33 6.38 -11.34
C ALA A 179 -11.07 5.52 -11.43
N PHE A 180 -9.94 6.01 -10.93
CA PHE A 180 -8.68 5.29 -10.86
C PHE A 180 -8.80 4.02 -10.01
N MET A 181 -9.40 4.12 -8.81
CA MET A 181 -9.60 2.95 -7.93
C MET A 181 -10.38 1.83 -8.61
N ILE A 182 -11.47 2.14 -9.30
CA ILE A 182 -12.27 1.14 -10.03
C ILE A 182 -11.46 0.55 -11.19
N SER A 183 -10.70 1.38 -11.91
CA SER A 183 -9.83 0.92 -12.99
C SER A 183 -8.74 -0.03 -12.48
N GLU A 184 -8.11 0.29 -11.34
CA GLU A 184 -7.08 -0.54 -10.71
C GLU A 184 -7.65 -1.86 -10.19
N LEU A 185 -8.81 -1.83 -9.53
CA LEU A 185 -9.51 -3.03 -9.11
C LEU A 185 -9.82 -3.94 -10.29
N ARG A 186 -10.35 -3.40 -11.37
CA ARG A 186 -10.65 -4.20 -12.56
C ARG A 186 -9.39 -4.83 -13.13
N ARG A 187 -8.31 -4.08 -13.30
CA ARG A 187 -7.03 -4.63 -13.79
C ARG A 187 -6.49 -5.70 -12.84
N ALA A 188 -6.60 -5.48 -11.54
CA ALA A 188 -6.20 -6.47 -10.54
C ALA A 188 -7.00 -7.78 -10.67
N PHE A 189 -8.32 -7.68 -10.92
CA PHE A 189 -9.16 -8.86 -11.16
C PHE A 189 -8.83 -9.55 -12.48
N GLU A 190 -8.56 -8.82 -13.55
CA GLU A 190 -8.14 -9.37 -14.84
C GLU A 190 -6.82 -10.16 -14.70
N ILE A 191 -5.82 -9.58 -14.05
CA ILE A 191 -4.53 -10.25 -13.77
C ILE A 191 -4.75 -11.46 -12.84
N GLY A 192 -5.52 -11.27 -11.77
CA GLY A 192 -5.83 -12.33 -10.81
C GLY A 192 -6.51 -13.52 -11.45
N PHE A 193 -7.45 -13.27 -12.36
CA PHE A 193 -8.12 -14.33 -13.14
C PHE A 193 -7.11 -15.13 -13.98
N LEU A 194 -6.22 -14.45 -14.70
CA LEU A 194 -5.20 -15.12 -15.52
C LEU A 194 -4.26 -15.97 -14.67
N ILE A 195 -3.88 -15.49 -13.49
CA ILE A 195 -3.06 -16.24 -12.55
C ILE A 195 -3.80 -17.45 -11.99
N PHE A 196 -5.12 -17.36 -11.84
CA PHE A 196 -5.94 -18.44 -11.31
C PHE A 196 -6.04 -19.63 -12.26
N LEU A 197 -6.00 -19.38 -13.60
CA LEU A 197 -6.21 -20.42 -14.62
C LEU A 197 -5.31 -21.66 -14.49
N PRO A 198 -3.98 -21.56 -14.38
CA PRO A 198 -3.12 -22.72 -14.25
C PRO A 198 -3.42 -23.54 -12.99
N PHE A 199 -3.74 -22.90 -11.89
CA PHE A 199 -4.08 -23.58 -10.64
C PHE A 199 -5.44 -24.29 -10.73
N LEU A 200 -6.40 -23.70 -11.44
CA LEU A 200 -7.70 -24.32 -11.71
C LEU A 200 -7.54 -25.57 -12.57
N ILE A 201 -6.66 -25.52 -13.59
CA ILE A 201 -6.37 -26.71 -14.42
C ILE A 201 -5.81 -27.84 -13.55
N ILE A 202 -4.86 -27.55 -12.64
CA ILE A 202 -4.33 -28.55 -11.71
C ILE A 202 -5.43 -29.17 -10.86
N ASP A 203 -6.34 -28.34 -10.31
CA ASP A 203 -7.50 -28.82 -9.52
C ASP A 203 -8.38 -29.77 -10.34
N MET A 204 -8.69 -29.40 -11.58
CA MET A 204 -9.52 -30.21 -12.47
C MET A 204 -8.87 -31.55 -12.84
N VAL A 205 -7.57 -31.54 -13.14
CA VAL A 205 -6.82 -32.77 -13.45
C VAL A 205 -6.80 -33.71 -12.24
N VAL A 206 -6.45 -33.20 -11.06
CA VAL A 206 -6.42 -34.02 -9.84
C VAL A 206 -7.82 -34.56 -9.51
N ALA A 207 -8.86 -33.74 -9.62
CA ALA A 207 -10.24 -34.17 -9.39
C ALA A 207 -10.65 -35.27 -10.38
N SER A 208 -10.33 -35.15 -11.67
CA SER A 208 -10.63 -36.15 -12.69
C SER A 208 -9.95 -37.49 -12.41
N VAL A 209 -8.68 -37.47 -12.02
CA VAL A 209 -7.93 -38.69 -11.66
C VAL A 209 -8.55 -39.36 -10.43
N LEU A 210 -8.86 -38.64 -9.38
CA LEU A 210 -9.46 -39.17 -8.15
C LEU A 210 -10.85 -39.80 -8.43
N MET A 211 -11.68 -39.13 -9.23
CA MET A 211 -12.99 -39.65 -9.63
C MET A 211 -12.85 -40.93 -10.43
N SER A 212 -11.89 -41.01 -11.35
CA SER A 212 -11.66 -42.22 -12.16
C SER A 212 -11.19 -43.43 -11.31
N MET A 213 -10.52 -43.17 -10.19
CA MET A 213 -10.10 -44.20 -9.21
C MET A 213 -11.20 -44.56 -8.20
N GLY A 214 -12.38 -43.97 -8.30
CA GLY A 214 -13.52 -44.20 -7.38
C GLY A 214 -13.36 -43.53 -6.01
N MET A 215 -12.36 -42.65 -5.83
CA MET A 215 -12.06 -41.97 -4.57
C MET A 215 -12.91 -40.69 -4.35
N MET A 216 -14.25 -40.82 -4.46
CA MET A 216 -15.18 -39.67 -4.37
C MET A 216 -15.23 -39.00 -2.99
N MET A 217 -14.83 -39.69 -1.91
CA MET A 217 -14.88 -39.13 -0.55
C MET A 217 -13.67 -38.24 -0.19
N LEU A 218 -12.61 -38.27 -0.97
CA LEU A 218 -11.44 -37.43 -0.71
C LEU A 218 -11.61 -36.04 -1.35
N PRO A 219 -11.43 -34.96 -0.60
CA PRO A 219 -11.54 -33.59 -1.16
C PRO A 219 -10.37 -33.32 -2.13
N PRO A 220 -10.64 -33.13 -3.45
CA PRO A 220 -9.59 -32.94 -4.46
C PRO A 220 -8.67 -31.75 -4.19
N ILE A 221 -9.21 -30.68 -3.59
CA ILE A 221 -8.48 -29.46 -3.26
C ILE A 221 -7.30 -29.74 -2.32
N MET A 222 -7.47 -30.63 -1.35
CA MET A 222 -6.39 -30.99 -0.41
C MET A 222 -5.25 -31.77 -1.08
N LEU A 223 -5.59 -32.61 -2.07
CA LEU A 223 -4.62 -33.40 -2.80
C LEU A 223 -3.94 -32.62 -3.93
N SER A 224 -4.58 -31.60 -4.46
CA SER A 224 -3.99 -30.73 -5.49
C SER A 224 -2.95 -29.74 -4.92
N LEU A 225 -3.02 -29.40 -3.64
CA LEU A 225 -2.19 -28.41 -3.01
C LEU A 225 -0.66 -28.65 -3.18
N PRO A 226 -0.11 -29.85 -2.95
CA PRO A 226 1.30 -30.11 -3.20
C PRO A 226 1.70 -29.86 -4.67
N PHE A 227 0.86 -30.26 -5.62
CA PHE A 227 1.13 -30.06 -7.05
C PHE A 227 1.12 -28.57 -7.43
N LYS A 228 0.21 -27.79 -6.87
CA LYS A 228 0.18 -26.33 -7.05
C LYS A 228 1.45 -25.66 -6.52
N LEU A 229 1.92 -26.07 -5.34
CA LEU A 229 3.15 -25.53 -4.76
C LEU A 229 4.37 -25.88 -5.61
N ILE A 230 4.50 -27.16 -6.01
CA ILE A 230 5.61 -27.60 -6.87
C ILE A 230 5.59 -26.80 -8.19
N PHE A 231 4.43 -26.70 -8.84
CA PHE A 231 4.29 -25.92 -10.07
C PHE A 231 4.72 -24.47 -9.87
N PHE A 232 4.23 -23.80 -8.81
CA PHE A 232 4.55 -22.40 -8.52
C PHE A 232 6.06 -22.18 -8.29
N VAL A 233 6.72 -23.10 -7.60
CA VAL A 233 8.17 -23.03 -7.38
C VAL A 233 8.95 -23.31 -8.67
N MET A 234 8.52 -24.30 -9.46
CA MET A 234 9.22 -24.66 -10.71
C MET A 234 9.18 -23.56 -11.77
N VAL A 235 8.09 -22.78 -11.83
CA VAL A 235 7.98 -21.65 -12.78
C VAL A 235 8.57 -20.35 -12.23
N ASP A 236 9.18 -20.39 -11.03
CA ASP A 236 9.63 -19.16 -10.32
C ASP A 236 8.52 -18.12 -10.20
N GLY A 237 7.38 -18.56 -9.64
CA GLY A 237 6.14 -17.78 -9.60
C GLY A 237 6.28 -16.41 -8.98
N TRP A 238 7.06 -16.25 -7.90
CA TRP A 238 7.27 -14.95 -7.26
C TRP A 238 7.98 -13.96 -8.18
N TYR A 239 9.02 -14.41 -8.88
CA TYR A 239 9.76 -13.58 -9.82
C TYR A 239 8.87 -13.13 -11.00
N LEU A 240 8.13 -14.07 -11.59
CA LEU A 240 7.23 -13.77 -12.71
C LEU A 240 6.15 -12.77 -12.31
N ILE A 241 5.55 -12.94 -11.13
CA ILE A 241 4.46 -12.08 -10.67
C ILE A 241 4.96 -10.69 -10.30
N ALA A 242 6.02 -10.60 -9.50
CA ALA A 242 6.60 -9.30 -9.13
C ALA A 242 7.05 -8.53 -10.39
N GLY A 243 7.75 -9.20 -11.30
CA GLY A 243 8.19 -8.60 -12.56
C GLY A 243 7.03 -8.18 -13.47
N SER A 244 5.95 -8.96 -13.54
CA SER A 244 4.76 -8.61 -14.33
C SER A 244 3.99 -7.44 -13.73
N LEU A 245 3.86 -7.40 -12.40
CA LEU A 245 3.21 -6.29 -11.71
C LEU A 245 3.96 -4.98 -11.95
N VAL A 246 5.28 -4.97 -11.78
CA VAL A 246 6.09 -3.77 -12.04
C VAL A 246 5.95 -3.32 -13.49
N ARG A 247 6.10 -4.24 -14.45
CA ARG A 247 5.94 -3.93 -15.88
C ARG A 247 4.54 -3.51 -16.29
N SER A 248 3.52 -3.80 -15.51
CA SER A 248 2.14 -3.39 -15.80
C SER A 248 1.88 -1.89 -15.57
N PHE A 249 2.86 -1.19 -14.98
CA PHE A 249 2.82 0.25 -14.71
C PHE A 249 3.85 1.04 -15.52
N GLY A 250 4.71 0.39 -16.31
CA GLY A 250 5.75 1.04 -17.13
C GLY A 250 5.68 0.66 -18.60
#